data_1ef871524798579fae4192dd4500e9b0
#
_entry.id   1ef871524798579fae4192dd4500e9b0
#
_cell.length_a   1.000
_cell.length_b   1.000
_cell.length_c   1.000
_cell.angle_alpha   90.00
_cell.angle_beta   90.00
_cell.angle_gamma   90.00
#
_symmetry.space_group_name_H-M   'P 1'
#
loop_
_entity.id
_entity.type
_entity.pdbx_description
1 polymer ?
#
loop_
_entity_poly.entity_id
_entity_poly.type
_entity_poly.pdbx_seq_one_letter_code
_entity_poly.pdbx_strand_id
1 'polypeptide(L)' 'MINSRYYSYETAETTRRDALRVYLKQNRIIYELSGCFNAYHFEIKATQEQLERINAFLDTL' A
#
# COMPACT_ATOMS: atom_id res chain seq x y z
N MET A 1 -0.96 23.05 -0.78
CA MET A 1 -0.14 22.29 0.17
C MET A 1 -0.52 20.82 0.11
N ILE A 2 0.43 19.95 -0.11
CA ILE A 2 0.17 18.52 -0.19
C ILE A 2 0.25 17.93 1.20
N ASN A 3 -0.85 17.36 1.67
CA ASN A 3 -0.92 16.72 2.97
C ASN A 3 -0.80 15.21 2.80
N SER A 4 0.30 14.65 3.30
CA SER A 4 0.48 13.21 3.32
C SER A 4 0.07 12.66 4.68
N ARG A 5 -0.53 11.47 4.68
CA ARG A 5 -0.91 10.76 5.89
C ARG A 5 -0.39 9.33 5.82
N TYR A 6 -0.33 8.69 6.98
CA TYR A 6 0.04 7.29 7.06
C TYR A 6 -1.23 6.43 7.05
N TYR A 7 -1.21 5.41 6.20
CA TYR A 7 -2.29 4.44 6.09
C TYR A 7 -1.74 3.05 6.30
N SER A 8 -2.51 2.22 6.97
CA SER A 8 -2.15 0.83 7.21
C SER A 8 -2.99 -0.08 6.33
N TYR A 9 -2.34 -1.09 5.76
CA TYR A 9 -3.02 -2.13 5.00
C TYR A 9 -2.40 -3.47 5.33
N GLU A 10 -3.24 -4.46 5.60
CA GLU A 10 -2.77 -5.80 5.92
C GLU A 10 -3.35 -6.81 4.94
N THR A 11 -2.54 -7.79 4.59
CA THR A 11 -3.00 -8.91 3.77
C THR A 11 -2.20 -10.16 4.13
N ALA A 12 -2.85 -11.30 4.08
CA ALA A 12 -2.19 -12.59 4.21
C ALA A 12 -1.78 -13.18 2.86
N GLU A 13 -2.20 -12.54 1.77
CA GLU A 13 -1.96 -13.05 0.41
C GLU A 13 -0.65 -12.51 -0.16
N THR A 14 0.24 -13.42 -0.56
CA THR A 14 1.53 -13.03 -1.15
C THR A 14 1.36 -12.33 -2.50
N THR A 15 0.35 -12.72 -3.28
CA THR A 15 0.08 -12.09 -4.56
C THR A 15 -0.35 -10.63 -4.40
N ARG A 16 -1.20 -10.34 -3.44
CA ARG A 16 -1.59 -8.95 -3.12
C ARG A 16 -0.41 -8.16 -2.61
N ARG A 17 0.37 -8.74 -1.72
CA ARG A 17 1.59 -8.11 -1.20
C ARG A 17 2.51 -7.68 -2.33
N ASP A 18 2.81 -8.60 -3.25
CA ASP A 18 3.75 -8.31 -4.33
C ASP A 18 3.18 -7.30 -5.33
N ALA A 19 1.89 -7.43 -5.67
CA ALA A 19 1.24 -6.48 -6.57
C ALA A 19 1.24 -5.06 -5.99
N LEU A 20 0.93 -4.93 -4.70
CA LEU A 20 0.93 -3.63 -4.04
C LEU A 20 2.32 -3.04 -3.95
N ARG A 21 3.33 -3.86 -3.64
CA ARG A 21 4.72 -3.40 -3.62
C ARG A 21 5.14 -2.80 -4.96
N VAL A 22 4.85 -3.51 -6.04
CA VAL A 22 5.20 -3.03 -7.38
C VAL A 22 4.48 -1.72 -7.69
N TYR A 23 3.19 -1.65 -7.37
CA TYR A 23 2.40 -0.44 -7.60
C TYR A 23 2.98 0.75 -6.85
N LEU A 24 3.28 0.57 -5.56
CA LEU A 24 3.83 1.65 -4.73
C LEU A 24 5.18 2.13 -5.25
N LYS A 25 6.05 1.20 -5.65
CA LYS A 25 7.35 1.55 -6.22
C LYS A 25 7.21 2.31 -7.54
N GLN A 26 6.35 1.84 -8.43
CA GLN A 26 6.16 2.47 -9.73
C GLN A 26 5.60 3.89 -9.62
N ASN A 27 4.80 4.13 -8.59
CA ASN A 27 4.20 5.44 -8.35
C ASN A 27 5.01 6.28 -7.38
N ARG A 28 6.18 5.81 -6.97
CA ARG A 28 7.09 6.53 -6.05
C ARG A 28 6.43 6.91 -4.74
N ILE A 29 5.60 6.02 -4.22
CA ILE A 29 4.92 6.21 -2.95
C ILE A 29 5.76 5.58 -1.85
N ILE A 30 5.99 6.32 -0.78
CA ILE A 30 6.80 5.87 0.35
C ILE A 30 5.99 4.86 1.16
N TYR A 31 6.60 3.72 1.47
CA TYR A 31 5.96 2.71 2.29
C TYR A 31 6.98 1.91 3.08
N GLU A 32 6.53 1.28 4.15
CA GLU A 32 7.27 0.28 4.89
C GLU A 32 6.46 -1.00 4.90
N LEU A 33 7.14 -2.11 4.74
CA LEU A 33 6.51 -3.42 4.74
C LEU A 33 7.13 -4.27 5.84
N SER A 34 6.28 -4.81 6.71
CA SER A 34 6.71 -5.74 7.74
C SER A 34 5.88 -7.01 7.65
N GLY A 35 6.47 -8.13 8.05
CA GLY A 35 5.80 -9.41 8.09
C GLY A 35 5.62 -9.86 9.53
N CYS A 36 4.47 -10.49 9.82
CA CYS A 36 4.19 -11.04 11.12
C CYS A 36 3.36 -12.31 10.93
N PHE A 37 3.86 -13.41 11.40
CA PHE A 37 3.23 -14.74 11.33
C PHE A 37 2.49 -15.04 10.02
N ASN A 38 1.24 -14.64 9.91
CA ASN A 38 0.39 -14.98 8.76
C ASN A 38 -0.06 -13.77 7.97
N ALA A 39 0.50 -12.60 8.23
CA ALA A 39 0.06 -11.38 7.57
C ALA A 39 1.23 -10.48 7.24
N TYR A 40 1.03 -9.68 6.20
CA TYR A 40 1.96 -8.63 5.80
C TYR A 40 1.32 -7.29 6.08
N HIS A 41 2.06 -6.41 6.72
CA HIS A 41 1.57 -5.10 7.11
C HIS A 41 2.30 -4.01 6.33
N PHE A 42 1.52 -3.18 5.65
CA PHE A 42 2.04 -2.02 4.94
C PHE A 42 1.72 -0.75 5.72
N GLU A 43 2.72 0.09 5.87
CA GLU A 43 2.55 1.44 6.38
C GLU A 43 2.86 2.37 5.21
N ILE A 44 1.85 3.04 4.68
CA ILE A 44 1.94 3.80 3.44
C ILE A 44 1.80 5.28 3.72
N LYS A 45 2.77 6.07 3.27
CA LYS A 45 2.69 7.52 3.37
C LYS A 45 2.19 8.08 2.03
N ALA A 46 0.97 8.57 2.01
CA ALA A 46 0.31 8.98 0.77
C ALA A 46 -0.63 10.16 1.00
N THR A 47 -0.91 10.88 -0.10
CA THR A 47 -1.95 11.90 -0.10
C THR A 47 -3.31 11.23 -0.24
N GLN A 48 -4.37 11.99 -0.01
CA GLN A 48 -5.74 11.50 -0.19
C GLN A 48 -5.97 11.00 -1.64
N GLU A 49 -5.46 11.74 -2.61
CA GLU A 49 -5.59 11.35 -4.01
C GLU A 49 -4.86 10.04 -4.31
N GLN A 50 -3.65 9.90 -3.78
CA GLN A 50 -2.88 8.65 -3.94
C GLN A 50 -3.59 7.48 -3.27
N LEU A 51 -4.16 7.71 -2.09
CA LEU A 51 -4.90 6.67 -1.38
C LEU A 51 -6.09 6.18 -2.18
N GLU A 52 -6.83 7.09 -2.81
CA GLU A 52 -7.98 6.72 -3.65
C GLU A 52 -7.54 5.83 -4.82
N ARG A 53 -6.41 6.15 -5.43
CA ARG A 53 -5.84 5.34 -6.51
C ARG A 53 -5.37 3.98 -6.03
N ILE A 54 -4.77 3.93 -4.84
CA ILE A 54 -4.34 2.67 -4.24
C ILE A 54 -5.55 1.78 -3.98
N ASN A 55 -6.62 2.33 -3.42
CA ASN A 55 -7.83 1.58 -3.15
C ASN A 55 -8.47 1.05 -4.44
N ALA A 56 -8.51 1.87 -5.49
CA ALA A 56 -9.02 1.45 -6.79
C ALA A 56 -8.17 0.30 -7.36
N PHE A 57 -6.86 0.38 -7.21
CA PHE A 57 -5.96 -0.68 -7.65
C PHE A 57 -6.22 -1.98 -6.88
N LEU A 58 -6.36 -1.90 -5.55
CA LEU A 58 -6.61 -3.08 -4.72
C LEU A 58 -7.93 -3.75 -5.07
N ASP A 59 -8.93 -2.97 -5.47
CA ASP A 59 -10.22 -3.51 -5.88
C ASP A 59 -10.15 -4.32 -7.18
N THR A 60 -9.07 -4.16 -7.96
CA THR A 60 -8.89 -4.93 -9.19
C THR A 60 -8.20 -6.27 -8.98
N LEU A 61 -7.71 -6.53 -7.79
CA LEU A 61 -6.93 -7.74 -7.50
C LEU A 61 -7.79 -8.94 -7.14
#